data_6083ad348bd2ef6f306f31f640fc9f35
#
_entry.id   6083ad348bd2ef6f306f31f640fc9f35
#
_cell.length_a   1.000
_cell.length_b   1.000
_cell.length_c   1.000
_cell.angle_alpha   90.00
_cell.angle_beta   90.00
_cell.angle_gamma   90.00
#
_symmetry.space_group_name_H-M   'P 1'
#
loop_
_entity.id
_entity.type
_entity.pdbx_description
1 polymer ?
#
loop_
_entity_poly.entity_id
_entity_poly.type
_entity_poly.pdbx_seq_one_letter_code
_entity_poly.pdbx_strand_id
1 'polypeptide(L)'
;MKKVLIIGAGFLQDFVICKANSMGYETYAVDADPDAVGFKHAHHHSVIDIVDEKACLKYAMENCVDGVLTAATDYGVLTAAYVSQKMSLPGLKYKVAQLIKNKYEVRRCLCEHHVDDTEQTYEINRNTDVGYLTQILSYPVM
;
A
#
# COMPACT_ATOMS: atom_id res chain seq x y z
N MET A 1 -3.71 -25.99 -1.25
CA MET A 1 -2.66 -24.98 -0.97
C MET A 1 -3.37 -23.64 -0.83
N LYS A 2 -3.01 -22.80 0.15
CA LYS A 2 -3.62 -21.47 0.28
C LYS A 2 -3.05 -20.52 -0.79
N LYS A 3 -3.91 -19.69 -1.35
CA LYS A 3 -3.60 -18.76 -2.44
C LYS A 3 -3.39 -17.36 -1.88
N VAL A 4 -2.34 -16.70 -2.30
CA VAL A 4 -2.03 -15.34 -1.85
C VAL A 4 -1.78 -14.42 -3.04
N LEU A 5 -2.48 -13.27 -3.06
CA LEU A 5 -2.25 -12.21 -4.04
C LEU A 5 -1.23 -11.23 -3.49
N ILE A 6 -0.19 -10.96 -4.26
CA ILE A 6 0.82 -9.95 -3.97
C ILE A 6 0.59 -8.76 -4.92
N ILE A 7 0.32 -7.60 -4.32
CA ILE A 7 0.14 -6.33 -5.03
C ILE A 7 1.51 -5.69 -5.22
N GLY A 8 1.98 -5.69 -6.45
CA GLY A 8 3.33 -5.35 -6.86
C GLY A 8 4.20 -6.57 -7.10
N ALA A 9 5.01 -6.53 -8.16
CA ALA A 9 5.95 -7.58 -8.53
C ALA A 9 7.34 -7.04 -8.90
N GLY A 10 7.66 -5.82 -8.45
CA GLY A 10 8.98 -5.23 -8.66
C GLY A 10 10.08 -5.94 -7.85
N PHE A 11 11.29 -5.42 -7.92
CA PHE A 11 12.48 -6.05 -7.31
C PHE A 11 12.32 -6.36 -5.82
N LEU A 12 11.73 -5.45 -5.04
CA LEU A 12 11.54 -5.68 -3.59
C LEU A 12 10.41 -6.66 -3.29
N GLN A 13 9.35 -6.68 -4.10
CA GLN A 13 8.25 -7.63 -3.95
C GLN A 13 8.65 -9.05 -4.38
N ASP A 14 9.64 -9.20 -5.24
CA ASP A 14 10.16 -10.49 -5.66
C ASP A 14 10.63 -11.34 -4.46
N PHE A 15 11.31 -10.73 -3.48
CA PHE A 15 11.67 -11.43 -2.25
C PHE A 15 10.45 -11.96 -1.47
N VAL A 16 9.36 -11.19 -1.49
CA VAL A 16 8.12 -11.59 -0.81
C VAL A 16 7.46 -12.76 -1.54
N ILE A 17 7.44 -12.73 -2.88
CA ILE A 17 6.93 -13.81 -3.73
C ILE A 17 7.73 -15.09 -3.46
N CYS A 18 9.05 -15.03 -3.54
CA CYS A 18 9.93 -16.16 -3.26
C CYS A 18 9.73 -16.71 -1.83
N LYS A 19 9.58 -15.83 -0.85
CA LYS A 19 9.33 -16.25 0.54
C LYS A 19 7.97 -16.94 0.68
N ALA A 20 6.90 -16.40 0.09
CA ALA A 20 5.58 -17.02 0.10
C ALA A 20 5.61 -18.41 -0.55
N ASN A 21 6.31 -18.58 -1.68
CA ASN A 21 6.52 -19.86 -2.32
C ASN A 21 7.21 -20.86 -1.38
N SER A 22 8.28 -20.44 -0.71
CA SER A 22 9.02 -21.29 0.24
C SER A 22 8.19 -21.72 1.46
N MET A 23 7.13 -20.98 1.78
CA MET A 23 6.17 -21.29 2.84
C MET A 23 5.01 -22.18 2.36
N GLY A 24 5.00 -22.58 1.09
CA GLY A 24 3.99 -23.46 0.51
C GLY A 24 2.69 -22.74 0.11
N TYR A 25 2.73 -21.42 -0.12
CA TYR A 25 1.61 -20.69 -0.70
C TYR A 25 1.64 -20.77 -2.23
N GLU A 26 0.47 -20.79 -2.85
CA GLU A 26 0.31 -20.56 -4.28
C GLU A 26 0.22 -19.05 -4.51
N THR A 27 1.20 -18.47 -5.20
CA THR A 27 1.34 -17.02 -5.33
C THR A 27 0.74 -16.52 -6.64
N TYR A 28 0.00 -15.44 -6.51
CA TYR A 28 -0.57 -14.63 -7.58
C TYR A 28 0.04 -13.24 -7.47
N ALA A 29 0.53 -12.66 -8.55
CA ALA A 29 1.14 -11.33 -8.54
C ALA A 29 0.51 -10.41 -9.59
N VAL A 30 0.42 -9.13 -9.27
CA VAL A 30 -0.02 -8.09 -10.21
C VAL A 30 0.97 -6.93 -10.19
N ASP A 31 1.25 -6.38 -11.35
CA ASP A 31 2.07 -5.18 -11.54
C ASP A 31 1.69 -4.52 -12.86
N ALA A 32 1.90 -3.20 -12.99
CA ALA A 32 1.69 -2.49 -14.24
C ALA A 32 2.78 -2.79 -15.28
N ASP A 33 3.98 -3.13 -14.82
CA ASP A 33 5.11 -3.47 -15.67
C ASP A 33 5.00 -4.93 -16.15
N PRO A 34 4.84 -5.18 -17.46
CA PRO A 34 4.78 -6.55 -17.98
C PRO A 34 6.08 -7.34 -17.79
N ASP A 35 7.20 -6.64 -17.60
CA ASP A 35 8.52 -7.22 -17.36
C ASP A 35 8.92 -7.24 -15.89
N ALA A 36 7.97 -7.04 -14.98
CA ALA A 36 8.22 -7.04 -13.54
C ALA A 36 8.98 -8.30 -13.09
N VAL A 37 10.07 -8.09 -12.35
CA VAL A 37 11.02 -9.16 -11.99
C VAL A 37 10.35 -10.31 -11.26
N GLY A 38 9.43 -10.00 -10.35
CA GLY A 38 8.72 -10.98 -9.52
C GLY A 38 7.79 -11.90 -10.30
N PHE A 39 7.38 -11.55 -11.51
CA PHE A 39 6.54 -12.41 -12.35
C PHE A 39 7.22 -13.75 -12.68
N LYS A 40 8.55 -13.76 -12.76
CA LYS A 40 9.33 -14.99 -13.02
C LYS A 40 9.22 -16.03 -11.90
N HIS A 41 8.91 -15.58 -10.69
CA HIS A 41 8.84 -16.45 -9.51
C HIS A 41 7.41 -16.66 -9.02
N ALA A 42 6.45 -15.84 -9.43
CA ALA A 42 5.04 -16.04 -9.11
C ALA A 42 4.48 -17.26 -9.86
N HIS A 43 3.63 -18.06 -9.21
CA HIS A 43 2.94 -19.17 -9.87
C HIS A 43 1.98 -18.67 -10.94
N HIS A 44 1.33 -17.53 -10.67
CA HIS A 44 0.41 -16.87 -11.59
C HIS A 44 0.64 -15.37 -11.52
N HIS A 45 0.50 -14.68 -12.63
CA HIS A 45 0.58 -13.23 -12.67
C HIS A 45 -0.37 -12.61 -13.68
N SER A 46 -0.61 -11.33 -13.56
CA SER A 46 -1.35 -10.54 -14.53
C SER A 46 -0.81 -9.11 -14.55
N VAL A 47 -0.79 -8.51 -15.75
CA VAL A 47 -0.41 -7.11 -15.92
C VAL A 47 -1.61 -6.24 -15.56
N ILE A 48 -1.59 -5.72 -14.33
CA ILE A 48 -2.66 -4.88 -13.77
C ILE A 48 -1.98 -3.79 -12.95
N ASP A 49 -2.36 -2.53 -13.17
CA ASP A 49 -1.87 -1.43 -12.35
C ASP A 49 -2.28 -1.64 -10.89
N ILE A 50 -1.30 -1.61 -9.99
CA ILE A 50 -1.49 -1.83 -8.56
C ILE A 50 -2.38 -0.80 -7.88
N VAL A 51 -2.64 0.35 -8.52
CA VAL A 51 -3.58 1.37 -8.01
C VAL A 51 -5.00 1.20 -8.56
N ASP A 52 -5.22 0.31 -9.52
CA ASP A 52 -6.56 -0.08 -9.97
C ASP A 52 -7.17 -1.12 -9.02
N GLU A 53 -7.77 -0.61 -7.95
CA GLU A 53 -8.40 -1.42 -6.91
C GLU A 53 -9.46 -2.38 -7.45
N LYS A 54 -10.21 -1.95 -8.50
CA LYS A 54 -11.31 -2.75 -9.08
C LYS A 54 -10.77 -3.89 -9.94
N ALA A 55 -9.77 -3.63 -10.77
CA ALA A 55 -9.13 -4.67 -11.58
C ALA A 55 -8.41 -5.69 -10.69
N CYS A 56 -7.70 -5.25 -9.65
CA CYS A 56 -7.07 -6.14 -8.68
C CYS A 56 -8.10 -6.97 -7.92
N LEU A 57 -9.23 -6.38 -7.49
CA LEU A 57 -10.32 -7.12 -6.85
C LEU A 57 -10.90 -8.18 -7.78
N LYS A 58 -11.16 -7.84 -9.04
CA LYS A 58 -11.67 -8.79 -10.03
C LYS A 58 -10.74 -9.98 -10.16
N TYR A 59 -9.45 -9.72 -10.33
CA TYR A 59 -8.42 -10.77 -10.45
C TYR A 59 -8.36 -11.65 -9.20
N ALA A 60 -8.42 -11.04 -8.00
CA ALA A 60 -8.43 -11.77 -6.74
C ALA A 60 -9.66 -12.70 -6.60
N MET A 61 -10.84 -12.21 -6.98
CA MET A 61 -12.09 -12.99 -6.93
C MET A 61 -12.09 -14.14 -7.92
N GLU A 62 -11.67 -13.91 -9.17
CA GLU A 62 -11.59 -14.93 -10.23
C GLU A 62 -10.66 -16.08 -9.83
N ASN A 63 -9.62 -15.79 -9.08
CA ASN A 63 -8.64 -16.78 -8.62
C ASN A 63 -8.93 -17.33 -7.21
N CYS A 64 -9.99 -16.84 -6.55
CA CYS A 64 -10.39 -17.28 -5.20
C CYS A 64 -9.21 -17.22 -4.21
N VAL A 65 -8.51 -16.08 -4.12
CA VAL A 65 -7.36 -15.95 -3.22
C VAL A 65 -7.79 -15.94 -1.76
N ASP A 66 -6.97 -16.53 -0.88
CA ASP A 66 -7.21 -16.64 0.57
C ASP A 66 -6.59 -15.48 1.37
N GLY A 67 -5.74 -14.68 0.73
CA GLY A 67 -5.07 -13.54 1.35
C GLY A 67 -4.52 -12.57 0.33
N VAL A 68 -4.34 -11.33 0.77
CA VAL A 68 -3.76 -10.25 -0.05
C VAL A 68 -2.71 -9.53 0.75
N LEU A 69 -1.58 -9.24 0.15
CA LEU A 69 -0.52 -8.47 0.77
C LEU A 69 0.19 -7.57 -0.24
N THR A 70 0.88 -6.59 0.27
CA THR A 70 1.84 -5.76 -0.45
C THR A 70 3.03 -5.47 0.45
N ALA A 71 4.17 -5.15 -0.11
CA ALA A 71 5.37 -4.79 0.63
C ALA A 71 6.20 -3.77 -0.14
N ALA A 72 6.97 -2.96 0.60
CA ALA A 72 7.94 -2.01 0.06
C ALA A 72 7.36 -0.99 -0.95
N THR A 73 6.06 -0.71 -0.86
CA THR A 73 5.39 0.34 -1.65
C THR A 73 4.17 0.87 -0.92
N ASP A 74 4.03 2.20 -0.85
CA ASP A 74 2.84 2.85 -0.29
C ASP A 74 1.65 2.80 -1.27
N TYR A 75 1.92 2.63 -2.57
CA TYR A 75 0.87 2.65 -3.60
C TYR A 75 -0.05 1.43 -3.53
N GLY A 76 0.50 0.26 -3.21
CA GLY A 76 -0.26 -0.99 -3.13
C GLY A 76 -1.10 -1.14 -1.84
N VAL A 77 -0.85 -0.32 -0.81
CA VAL A 77 -1.51 -0.47 0.50
C VAL A 77 -3.02 -0.26 0.42
N LEU A 78 -3.47 0.75 -0.32
CA LEU A 78 -4.91 1.01 -0.52
C LEU A 78 -5.57 -0.17 -1.22
N THR A 79 -4.97 -0.66 -2.29
CA THR A 79 -5.50 -1.77 -3.08
C THR A 79 -5.54 -3.05 -2.27
N ALA A 80 -4.48 -3.37 -1.52
CA ALA A 80 -4.46 -4.54 -0.65
C ALA A 80 -5.57 -4.46 0.41
N ALA A 81 -5.76 -3.31 1.04
CA ALA A 81 -6.82 -3.09 2.03
C ALA A 81 -8.22 -3.17 1.40
N TYR A 82 -8.40 -2.58 0.20
CA TYR A 82 -9.66 -2.62 -0.53
C TYR A 82 -10.07 -4.06 -0.87
N VAL A 83 -9.16 -4.81 -1.50
CA VAL A 83 -9.40 -6.20 -1.91
C VAL A 83 -9.68 -7.08 -0.68
N SER A 84 -8.85 -6.99 0.35
CA SER A 84 -9.05 -7.74 1.59
C SER A 84 -10.41 -7.47 2.21
N GLN A 85 -10.81 -6.20 2.31
CA GLN A 85 -12.11 -5.81 2.88
C GLN A 85 -13.28 -6.32 2.04
N LYS A 86 -13.21 -6.21 0.70
CA LYS A 86 -14.28 -6.65 -0.21
C LYS A 86 -14.46 -8.17 -0.22
N MET A 87 -13.39 -8.92 -0.03
CA MET A 87 -13.40 -10.37 0.04
C MET A 87 -13.55 -10.93 1.46
N SER A 88 -13.72 -10.06 2.46
CA SER A 88 -13.79 -10.45 3.89
C SER A 88 -12.54 -11.23 4.35
N LEU A 89 -11.38 -10.91 3.79
CA LEU A 89 -10.09 -11.49 4.16
C LEU A 89 -9.43 -10.68 5.28
N PRO A 90 -8.54 -11.30 6.07
CA PRO A 90 -7.72 -10.57 7.04
C PRO A 90 -6.91 -9.48 6.36
N GLY A 91 -6.91 -8.28 6.94
CA GLY A 91 -6.17 -7.16 6.37
C GLY A 91 -6.42 -5.84 7.10
N LEU A 92 -5.74 -4.80 6.66
CA LEU A 92 -5.94 -3.45 7.15
C LEU A 92 -7.34 -2.94 6.73
N LYS A 93 -8.04 -2.25 7.62
CA LYS A 93 -9.30 -1.60 7.26
C LYS A 93 -9.04 -0.52 6.20
N TYR A 94 -9.86 -0.47 5.15
CA TYR A 94 -9.67 0.47 4.04
C TYR A 94 -9.62 1.94 4.49
N LYS A 95 -10.49 2.34 5.45
CA LYS A 95 -10.43 3.68 6.06
C LYS A 95 -9.08 4.00 6.71
N VAL A 96 -8.46 3.02 7.34
CA VAL A 96 -7.12 3.20 7.96
C VAL A 96 -6.06 3.35 6.88
N ALA A 97 -6.15 2.55 5.81
CA ALA A 97 -5.24 2.69 4.67
C ALA A 97 -5.34 4.09 4.01
N GLN A 98 -6.56 4.63 3.87
CA GLN A 98 -6.79 5.99 3.37
C GLN A 98 -6.16 7.06 4.27
N LEU A 99 -6.31 6.92 5.60
CA LEU A 99 -5.69 7.83 6.57
C LEU A 99 -4.16 7.81 6.45
N ILE A 100 -3.56 6.61 6.41
CA ILE A 100 -2.09 6.44 6.34
C ILE A 100 -1.50 7.09 5.08
N LYS A 101 -2.25 7.11 3.98
CA LYS A 101 -1.80 7.74 2.74
C LYS A 101 -1.65 9.26 2.87
N ASN A 102 -2.46 9.91 3.70
CA ASN A 102 -2.37 11.33 3.96
C ASN A 102 -1.48 11.61 5.19
N LYS A 103 -0.23 11.99 4.96
CA LYS A 103 0.77 12.22 6.02
C LYS A 103 0.35 13.34 6.99
N TYR A 104 -0.37 14.37 6.51
CA TYR A 104 -0.90 15.43 7.36
C TYR A 104 -1.96 14.89 8.33
N GLU A 105 -2.91 14.11 7.84
CA GLU A 105 -3.94 13.47 8.67
C GLU A 105 -3.33 12.48 9.69
N VAL A 106 -2.30 11.75 9.29
CA VAL A 106 -1.56 10.87 10.23
C VAL A 106 -0.95 11.69 11.37
N ARG A 107 -0.22 12.76 11.03
CA ARG A 107 0.41 13.61 12.05
C ARG A 107 -0.63 14.24 12.98
N ARG A 108 -1.73 14.74 12.42
CA ARG A 108 -2.83 15.29 13.21
C ARG A 108 -3.41 14.24 14.16
N CYS A 109 -3.68 13.05 13.66
CA CYS A 109 -4.21 11.96 14.48
C CYS A 109 -3.26 11.57 15.62
N LEU A 110 -1.95 11.48 15.36
CA LEU A 110 -0.94 11.15 16.36
C LEU A 110 -0.85 12.25 17.45
N CYS A 111 -0.89 13.52 17.06
CA CYS A 111 -0.89 14.65 17.97
C CYS A 111 -2.15 14.67 18.84
N GLU A 112 -3.35 14.52 18.26
CA GLU A 112 -4.63 14.46 18.97
C GLU A 112 -4.67 13.34 20.02
N HIS A 113 -3.95 12.25 19.80
CA HIS A 113 -3.88 11.11 20.71
C HIS A 113 -2.63 11.10 21.61
N HIS A 114 -1.86 12.18 21.62
CA HIS A 114 -0.63 12.32 22.43
C HIS A 114 0.40 11.21 22.19
N VAL A 115 0.50 10.71 20.97
CA VAL A 115 1.49 9.70 20.58
C VAL A 115 2.75 10.36 20.01
N ASP A 116 2.60 11.55 19.44
CA ASP A 116 3.69 12.34 18.84
C ASP A 116 3.56 13.79 19.30
N ASP A 117 4.67 14.39 19.74
CA ASP A 117 4.75 15.79 20.19
C ASP A 117 4.91 16.78 19.03
N THR A 118 4.78 16.34 17.78
CA THR A 118 4.90 17.20 16.59
C THR A 118 3.72 18.16 16.48
N GLU A 119 3.71 19.20 17.28
CA GLU A 119 2.66 20.24 17.29
C GLU A 119 2.62 21.06 15.98
N GLN A 120 3.73 21.09 15.21
CA GLN A 120 3.87 21.95 14.04
C GLN A 120 3.88 21.11 12.74
N THR A 121 2.70 20.72 12.29
CA THR A 121 2.52 20.10 10.98
C THR A 121 1.58 20.96 10.13
N TYR A 122 2.00 21.37 8.95
CA TYR A 122 1.23 22.23 8.06
C TYR A 122 0.98 21.52 6.72
N GLU A 123 -0.26 21.55 6.27
CA GLU A 123 -0.59 21.14 4.92
C GLU A 123 -0.24 22.28 3.95
N ILE A 124 0.60 21.98 2.95
CA ILE A 124 1.00 22.94 1.92
C ILE A 124 0.20 22.67 0.65
N ASN A 125 -0.50 23.69 0.18
CA ASN A 125 -1.22 23.66 -1.08
C ASN A 125 -0.89 24.92 -1.92
N ARG A 126 -1.49 25.03 -3.10
CA ARG A 126 -1.21 26.13 -4.04
C ARG A 126 -1.48 27.54 -3.48
N ASN A 127 -2.33 27.66 -2.49
CA ASN A 127 -2.73 28.92 -1.87
C ASN A 127 -2.00 29.20 -0.55
N THR A 128 -1.09 28.31 -0.14
CA THR A 128 -0.36 28.46 1.11
C THR A 128 0.67 29.58 1.00
N ASP A 129 0.63 30.54 1.92
CA ASP A 129 1.67 31.57 2.04
C ASP A 129 2.94 30.96 2.64
N VAL A 130 3.86 30.58 1.78
CA VAL A 130 5.16 30.01 2.17
C VAL A 130 6.00 31.03 2.93
N GLY A 131 5.89 32.33 2.58
CA GLY A 131 6.60 33.41 3.28
C GLY A 131 6.18 33.51 4.76
N TYR A 132 4.89 33.35 5.03
CA TYR A 132 4.39 33.29 6.41
C TYR A 132 4.92 32.04 7.13
N LEU A 133 4.89 30.88 6.49
CA LEU A 133 5.38 29.64 7.10
C LEU A 133 6.86 29.71 7.49
N THR A 134 7.70 30.35 6.67
CA THR A 134 9.14 30.50 7.00
C THR A 134 9.39 31.35 8.24
N GLN A 135 8.45 32.18 8.67
CA GLN A 135 8.57 33.01 9.86
C GLN A 135 8.17 32.29 11.14
N ILE A 136 7.31 31.30 11.03
CA ILE A 136 6.77 30.57 12.20
C ILE A 136 7.40 29.21 12.42
N LEU A 137 8.04 28.63 11.40
CA LEU A 137 8.70 27.33 11.49
C LEU A 137 10.11 27.46 12.09
N SER A 138 10.42 26.56 13.01
CA SER A 138 11.78 26.38 13.50
C SER A 138 12.54 25.37 12.63
N TYR A 139 13.72 25.74 12.18
CA TYR A 139 14.56 24.84 11.35
C TYR A 139 15.42 23.92 12.23
N PRO A 140 15.76 22.70 11.76
CA PRO A 140 15.39 22.12 10.46
C PRO A 140 13.95 21.61 10.39
N VAL A 141 13.33 21.69 9.21
CA VAL A 141 12.05 21.10 8.90
C VAL A 141 12.21 19.88 7.99
N MET A 142 11.36 18.88 8.14
CA MET A 142 11.31 17.67 7.29
C MET A 142 10.00 17.67 6.50
#